data_22f2df977cfcd6da856d4e57e4fb70e1
#
_entry.id   22f2df977cfcd6da856d4e57e4fb70e1
#
_cell.length_a   1.000
_cell.length_b   1.000
_cell.length_c   1.000
_cell.angle_alpha   90.00
_cell.angle_beta   90.00
_cell.angle_gamma   90.00
#
_symmetry.space_group_name_H-M   'P 1'
#
loop_
_entity.id
_entity.type
_entity.pdbx_description
1 polymer ?
#
loop_
_entity_poly.entity_id
_entity_poly.type
_entity_poly.pdbx_seq_one_letter_code
_entity_poly.pdbx_strand_id
1 'polypeptide(L)'
;MPPSPAPLRSKRVARAAVALLAVVAAGCAVTPAKEFEHSTFEGFDVVSYVPDQPRGLVYLFHGSNGSAAFAERVESTDVLNRLIGQGYGFVSTSSTERTGDRRWEVGSSSTTANPDLARLARLHTHLVNTTAVAASTPVVGIGMSNGARFVTLWGQVWKNAGYPVKAIWASMGRIAGPGAAPGALTVPTVFSTAVNDFTVPPGPIVTNFVDTQEAGTPTELYFSQERDLRPVPYLRIPGIDRSEADQIVDALVATGVWNAAGERIVRDIQQAAAQAVTAQFPPSVAGQLGAISDETALQMAVHQFTAEHVGKVQAFFDRYVPR
;
A
#
# COMPACT_ATOMS: atom_id res chain seq x y z
N MET A 1 67.34 44.79 -27.50
CA MET A 1 66.60 43.69 -28.08
C MET A 1 66.51 42.58 -27.06
N PRO A 2 65.35 42.28 -26.51
CA PRO A 2 65.16 41.12 -25.62
C PRO A 2 64.81 39.87 -26.44
N PRO A 3 65.15 38.68 -25.99
CA PRO A 3 64.92 37.43 -26.71
C PRO A 3 63.49 36.92 -26.65
N SER A 4 63.07 36.27 -27.73
CA SER A 4 61.78 35.62 -27.98
C SER A 4 61.52 34.44 -27.06
N PRO A 5 60.30 34.23 -26.56
CA PRO A 5 59.98 33.05 -25.77
C PRO A 5 59.65 31.82 -26.66
N ALA A 6 60.14 30.66 -26.25
CA ALA A 6 59.95 29.38 -26.89
C ALA A 6 58.52 28.81 -26.73
N PRO A 7 58.02 27.96 -27.62
CA PRO A 7 56.66 27.46 -27.60
C PRO A 7 56.48 26.33 -26.57
N LEU A 8 55.47 26.48 -25.73
CA LEU A 8 55.00 25.44 -24.78
C LEU A 8 54.29 24.31 -25.55
N ARG A 9 54.81 23.11 -25.36
CA ARG A 9 54.27 21.84 -25.89
C ARG A 9 52.89 21.51 -25.28
N SER A 10 51.86 21.48 -26.10
CA SER A 10 50.58 20.85 -25.85
C SER A 10 50.68 19.33 -26.05
N LYS A 11 50.81 18.58 -24.99
CA LYS A 11 50.56 17.13 -24.97
C LYS A 11 50.10 16.71 -23.58
N ARG A 12 48.80 16.81 -23.28
CA ARG A 12 48.12 16.09 -22.18
C ARG A 12 46.62 16.47 -22.08
N VAL A 13 45.85 16.29 -23.16
CA VAL A 13 44.38 16.41 -23.11
C VAL A 13 43.77 15.36 -24.06
N ALA A 14 44.13 14.12 -23.92
CA ALA A 14 43.56 13.07 -24.76
C ALA A 14 43.45 11.70 -24.04
N ARG A 15 43.19 11.69 -22.71
CA ARG A 15 42.96 10.43 -21.98
C ARG A 15 41.89 10.49 -20.90
N ALA A 16 41.02 11.50 -20.85
CA ALA A 16 39.96 11.61 -19.85
C ALA A 16 38.54 11.44 -20.41
N ALA A 17 38.38 11.15 -21.70
CA ALA A 17 37.05 11.08 -22.33
C ALA A 17 36.53 9.67 -22.65
N VAL A 18 37.22 8.61 -22.22
CA VAL A 18 36.80 7.21 -22.50
C VAL A 18 36.30 6.46 -21.25
N ALA A 19 36.40 7.04 -20.08
CA ALA A 19 35.97 6.35 -18.82
C ALA A 19 34.55 6.72 -18.35
N LEU A 20 33.81 7.57 -19.08
CA LEU A 20 32.47 8.04 -18.66
C LEU A 20 31.30 7.42 -19.45
N LEU A 21 31.54 6.45 -20.33
CA LEU A 21 30.48 5.81 -21.13
C LEU A 21 30.21 4.34 -20.74
N ALA A 22 30.82 3.82 -19.69
CA ALA A 22 30.64 2.42 -19.25
C ALA A 22 29.80 2.22 -18.01
N VAL A 23 29.13 3.27 -17.46
CA VAL A 23 28.32 3.18 -16.22
C VAL A 23 26.81 3.34 -16.47
N VAL A 24 26.36 3.51 -17.69
CA VAL A 24 24.91 3.69 -18.00
C VAL A 24 24.24 2.43 -18.57
N ALA A 25 24.94 1.31 -18.58
CA ALA A 25 24.35 0.01 -18.99
C ALA A 25 24.23 -1.00 -17.85
N ALA A 26 24.14 -0.55 -16.57
CA ALA A 26 23.46 -1.33 -15.55
C ALA A 26 21.96 -1.15 -15.81
N GLY A 27 21.45 -1.86 -16.80
CA GLY A 27 20.04 -1.95 -17.07
C GLY A 27 19.34 -2.27 -15.74
N CYS A 28 18.32 -1.50 -15.37
CA CYS A 28 17.34 -1.94 -14.42
C CYS A 28 16.85 -3.30 -14.92
N ALA A 29 17.41 -4.38 -14.41
CA ALA A 29 16.82 -5.70 -14.56
C ALA A 29 15.44 -5.56 -13.93
N VAL A 30 14.41 -5.46 -14.77
CA VAL A 30 13.03 -5.58 -14.32
C VAL A 30 12.96 -6.98 -13.74
N THR A 31 13.05 -7.06 -12.41
CA THR A 31 12.82 -8.32 -11.70
C THR A 31 11.42 -8.76 -12.13
N PRO A 32 11.25 -9.94 -12.74
CA PRO A 32 9.92 -10.39 -13.15
C PRO A 32 9.01 -10.31 -11.93
N ALA A 33 7.80 -9.79 -12.13
CA ALA A 33 6.79 -9.74 -11.08
C ALA A 33 6.67 -11.15 -10.50
N LYS A 34 6.83 -11.28 -9.18
CA LYS A 34 6.74 -12.59 -8.53
C LYS A 34 5.30 -13.07 -8.64
N GLU A 35 5.14 -14.28 -9.09
CA GLU A 35 3.83 -14.92 -9.19
C GLU A 35 3.31 -15.21 -7.79
N PHE A 36 2.08 -14.76 -7.50
CA PHE A 36 1.42 -15.00 -6.22
C PHE A 36 0.75 -16.37 -6.25
N GLU A 37 0.84 -17.08 -5.16
CA GLU A 37 0.18 -18.38 -4.99
C GLU A 37 -1.28 -18.18 -4.61
N HIS A 38 -2.20 -18.88 -5.29
CA HIS A 38 -3.62 -18.93 -4.99
C HIS A 38 -3.99 -20.27 -4.38
N SER A 39 -4.61 -20.21 -3.21
CA SER A 39 -5.05 -21.39 -2.47
C SER A 39 -6.36 -21.10 -1.73
N THR A 40 -6.85 -22.08 -0.99
CA THR A 40 -8.00 -21.92 -0.10
C THR A 40 -7.66 -22.47 1.29
N PHE A 41 -8.15 -21.80 2.32
CA PHE A 41 -8.08 -22.26 3.70
C PHE A 41 -9.46 -22.15 4.36
N GLU A 42 -9.99 -23.26 4.82
CA GLU A 42 -11.35 -23.35 5.40
C GLU A 42 -12.45 -22.77 4.48
N GLY A 43 -12.31 -22.96 3.16
CA GLY A 43 -13.26 -22.44 2.15
C GLY A 43 -13.13 -20.96 1.82
N PHE A 44 -12.08 -20.28 2.29
CA PHE A 44 -11.78 -18.88 1.98
C PHE A 44 -10.55 -18.79 1.08
N ASP A 45 -10.60 -17.90 0.11
CA ASP A 45 -9.46 -17.64 -0.76
C ASP A 45 -8.28 -17.08 0.03
N VAL A 46 -7.11 -17.53 -0.34
CA VAL A 46 -5.81 -17.05 0.16
C VAL A 46 -4.92 -16.74 -1.02
N VAL A 47 -4.39 -15.53 -1.05
CA VAL A 47 -3.34 -15.11 -1.98
C VAL A 47 -2.08 -14.90 -1.16
N SER A 48 -0.99 -15.56 -1.52
CA SER A 48 0.23 -15.55 -0.71
C SER A 48 1.50 -15.61 -1.54
N TYR A 49 2.61 -15.27 -0.90
CA TYR A 49 3.97 -15.55 -1.33
C TYR A 49 4.84 -15.74 -0.09
N VAL A 50 5.47 -16.88 0.04
CA VAL A 50 6.39 -17.17 1.15
C VAL A 50 7.74 -17.60 0.57
N PRO A 51 8.82 -16.81 0.73
CA PRO A 51 10.16 -17.24 0.33
C PRO A 51 10.70 -18.34 1.25
N ASP A 52 11.72 -19.07 0.82
CA ASP A 52 12.34 -20.16 1.59
C ASP A 52 12.85 -19.73 2.99
N GLN A 53 13.22 -18.48 3.14
CA GLN A 53 13.66 -17.89 4.41
C GLN A 53 12.98 -16.52 4.58
N PRO A 54 11.71 -16.49 5.02
CA PRO A 54 11.00 -15.24 5.21
C PRO A 54 11.60 -14.45 6.38
N ARG A 55 12.09 -13.26 6.12
CA ARG A 55 12.53 -12.31 7.13
C ARG A 55 11.39 -11.90 8.08
N GLY A 56 10.18 -11.85 7.55
CA GLY A 56 8.94 -11.56 8.25
C GLY A 56 7.75 -11.92 7.38
N LEU A 57 6.58 -12.04 7.98
CA LEU A 57 5.32 -12.32 7.29
C LEU A 57 4.39 -11.12 7.38
N VAL A 58 3.91 -10.63 6.24
CA VAL A 58 2.93 -9.54 6.14
C VAL A 58 1.52 -10.12 6.07
N TYR A 59 0.63 -9.72 6.97
CA TYR A 59 -0.80 -9.94 6.84
C TYR A 59 -1.44 -8.72 6.18
N LEU A 60 -2.13 -8.92 5.04
CA LEU A 60 -2.79 -7.86 4.30
C LEU A 60 -4.31 -7.97 4.43
N PHE A 61 -4.96 -6.90 4.95
CA PHE A 61 -6.39 -6.86 5.25
C PHE A 61 -7.12 -5.85 4.34
N HIS A 62 -8.05 -6.36 3.53
CA HIS A 62 -8.87 -5.56 2.61
C HIS A 62 -9.85 -4.62 3.34
N GLY A 63 -10.33 -3.59 2.66
CA GLY A 63 -11.44 -2.75 3.10
C GLY A 63 -12.80 -3.45 2.98
N SER A 64 -13.89 -2.75 3.35
CA SER A 64 -15.25 -3.24 3.10
C SER A 64 -15.45 -3.64 1.65
N ASN A 65 -16.27 -4.64 1.40
CA ASN A 65 -16.53 -5.24 0.07
C ASN A 65 -15.33 -5.90 -0.62
N GLY A 66 -14.19 -6.02 0.09
CA GLY A 66 -12.99 -6.63 -0.45
C GLY A 66 -12.95 -8.16 -0.37
N SER A 67 -11.80 -8.72 -0.73
CA SER A 67 -11.47 -10.15 -0.66
C SER A 67 -9.95 -10.33 -0.63
N ALA A 68 -9.46 -11.58 -0.66
CA ALA A 68 -8.04 -11.90 -0.80
C ALA A 68 -7.38 -11.24 -2.03
N ALA A 69 -8.15 -11.05 -3.12
CA ALA A 69 -7.69 -10.36 -4.34
C ALA A 69 -7.31 -8.88 -4.13
N PHE A 70 -7.50 -8.34 -2.93
CA PHE A 70 -6.94 -7.03 -2.57
C PHE A 70 -5.40 -6.99 -2.76
N ALA A 71 -4.72 -8.11 -2.58
CA ALA A 71 -3.29 -8.24 -2.82
C ALA A 71 -2.87 -7.96 -4.28
N GLU A 72 -3.80 -8.14 -5.23
CA GLU A 72 -3.55 -8.05 -6.67
C GLU A 72 -3.91 -6.69 -7.29
N ARG A 73 -4.45 -5.76 -6.47
CA ARG A 73 -4.65 -4.39 -6.92
C ARG A 73 -3.32 -3.69 -7.14
N VAL A 74 -3.26 -2.74 -8.09
CA VAL A 74 -2.05 -2.02 -8.50
C VAL A 74 -1.25 -1.54 -7.28
N GLU A 75 -1.87 -0.79 -6.38
CA GLU A 75 -1.22 -0.23 -5.20
C GLU A 75 -0.75 -1.32 -4.21
N SER A 76 -1.57 -2.34 -3.99
CA SER A 76 -1.19 -3.45 -3.09
C SER A 76 -0.02 -4.25 -3.66
N THR A 77 -0.04 -4.52 -4.97
CA THR A 77 1.05 -5.22 -5.67
C THR A 77 2.36 -4.47 -5.56
N ASP A 78 2.35 -3.14 -5.71
CA ASP A 78 3.55 -2.31 -5.55
C ASP A 78 4.09 -2.35 -4.12
N VAL A 79 3.20 -2.27 -3.12
CA VAL A 79 3.56 -2.42 -1.70
C VAL A 79 4.18 -3.78 -1.45
N LEU A 80 3.52 -4.85 -1.90
CA LEU A 80 3.98 -6.22 -1.69
C LEU A 80 5.30 -6.51 -2.41
N ASN A 81 5.44 -6.12 -3.67
CA ASN A 81 6.68 -6.31 -4.43
C ASN A 81 7.88 -5.63 -3.75
N ARG A 82 7.67 -4.44 -3.20
CA ARG A 82 8.72 -3.75 -2.44
C ARG A 82 9.11 -4.52 -1.18
N LEU A 83 8.15 -5.03 -0.40
CA LEU A 83 8.40 -5.80 0.82
C LEU A 83 9.02 -7.17 0.50
N ILE A 84 8.53 -7.87 -0.52
CA ILE A 84 9.09 -9.12 -1.03
C ILE A 84 10.56 -8.92 -1.43
N GLY A 85 10.87 -7.81 -2.11
CA GLY A 85 12.25 -7.44 -2.46
C GLY A 85 13.18 -7.26 -1.24
N GLN A 86 12.62 -7.13 -0.03
CA GLN A 86 13.33 -7.06 1.24
C GLN A 86 13.28 -8.37 2.04
N GLY A 87 12.81 -9.46 1.43
CA GLY A 87 12.76 -10.78 2.05
C GLY A 87 11.49 -11.07 2.87
N TYR A 88 10.46 -10.22 2.82
CA TYR A 88 9.19 -10.55 3.44
C TYR A 88 8.39 -11.55 2.61
N GLY A 89 7.68 -12.46 3.29
CA GLY A 89 6.52 -13.13 2.73
C GLY A 89 5.25 -12.33 2.99
N PHE A 90 4.15 -12.70 2.33
CA PHE A 90 2.84 -12.14 2.64
C PHE A 90 1.73 -13.18 2.55
N VAL A 91 0.63 -12.88 3.23
CA VAL A 91 -0.65 -13.57 3.10
C VAL A 91 -1.80 -12.57 3.12
N SER A 92 -2.69 -12.69 2.15
CA SER A 92 -3.97 -11.98 2.07
C SER A 92 -5.09 -13.01 2.06
N THR A 93 -6.17 -12.75 2.79
CA THR A 93 -7.35 -13.63 2.81
C THR A 93 -8.61 -12.79 2.97
N SER A 94 -9.77 -13.38 2.71
CA SER A 94 -11.05 -12.71 2.88
C SER A 94 -11.49 -12.70 4.34
N SER A 95 -12.31 -11.70 4.75
CA SER A 95 -13.04 -11.74 6.04
C SER A 95 -14.02 -12.92 6.08
N THR A 96 -14.45 -13.32 7.27
CA THR A 96 -15.41 -14.42 7.46
C THR A 96 -16.83 -14.02 7.04
N GLU A 97 -17.16 -12.73 7.08
CA GLU A 97 -18.42 -12.24 6.50
C GLU A 97 -18.36 -12.34 4.97
N ARG A 98 -19.25 -13.19 4.38
CA ARG A 98 -19.34 -13.43 2.94
C ARG A 98 -20.60 -12.84 2.29
N THR A 99 -21.52 -12.37 3.12
CA THR A 99 -22.76 -11.69 2.72
C THR A 99 -22.71 -10.24 3.17
N GLY A 100 -23.46 -9.35 2.55
CA GLY A 100 -23.41 -7.93 2.88
C GLY A 100 -22.09 -7.27 2.48
N ASP A 101 -21.54 -6.45 3.35
CA ASP A 101 -20.39 -5.58 3.08
C ASP A 101 -19.02 -6.29 3.16
N ARG A 102 -18.98 -7.59 3.43
CA ARG A 102 -17.74 -8.39 3.56
C ARG A 102 -16.70 -7.68 4.42
N ARG A 103 -17.08 -7.38 5.66
CA ARG A 103 -16.26 -6.67 6.64
C ARG A 103 -15.54 -7.62 7.58
N TRP A 104 -14.37 -7.21 8.02
CA TRP A 104 -13.71 -7.80 9.17
C TRP A 104 -14.48 -7.46 10.45
N GLU A 105 -14.62 -8.43 11.34
CA GLU A 105 -15.26 -8.23 12.66
C GLU A 105 -14.33 -7.42 13.57
N VAL A 106 -14.78 -6.22 13.96
CA VAL A 106 -14.00 -5.27 14.77
C VAL A 106 -14.65 -4.94 16.11
N GLY A 107 -15.77 -5.58 16.45
CA GLY A 107 -16.52 -5.34 17.69
C GLY A 107 -16.09 -6.22 18.86
N SER A 108 -15.28 -7.26 18.63
CA SER A 108 -14.84 -8.20 19.67
C SER A 108 -13.35 -8.46 19.59
N SER A 109 -12.65 -8.38 20.74
CA SER A 109 -11.24 -8.78 20.91
C SER A 109 -11.07 -10.25 21.32
N SER A 110 -12.16 -11.00 21.49
CA SER A 110 -12.09 -12.40 21.86
C SER A 110 -11.52 -13.25 20.71
N THR A 111 -10.46 -13.98 20.96
CA THR A 111 -9.85 -14.91 20.00
C THR A 111 -10.72 -16.11 19.67
N THR A 112 -11.80 -16.34 20.41
CA THR A 112 -12.75 -17.45 20.19
C THR A 112 -14.10 -16.96 19.66
N ALA A 113 -14.59 -15.80 20.12
CA ALA A 113 -15.88 -15.25 19.69
C ALA A 113 -15.78 -14.40 18.41
N ASN A 114 -14.60 -13.82 18.10
CA ASN A 114 -14.37 -13.12 16.84
C ASN A 114 -13.95 -14.16 15.78
N PRO A 115 -14.80 -14.43 14.77
CA PRO A 115 -14.53 -15.48 13.78
C PRO A 115 -13.31 -15.20 12.93
N ASP A 116 -13.01 -13.93 12.65
CA ASP A 116 -11.83 -13.54 11.85
C ASP A 116 -10.55 -13.78 12.63
N LEU A 117 -10.47 -13.36 13.90
CA LEU A 117 -9.31 -13.62 14.75
C LEU A 117 -9.07 -15.11 14.94
N ALA A 118 -10.14 -15.89 15.19
CA ALA A 118 -10.06 -17.34 15.37
C ALA A 118 -9.53 -18.04 14.11
N ARG A 119 -10.04 -17.67 12.93
CA ARG A 119 -9.61 -18.25 11.66
C ARG A 119 -8.18 -17.85 11.29
N LEU A 120 -7.80 -16.60 11.51
CA LEU A 120 -6.43 -16.13 11.23
C LEU A 120 -5.40 -16.86 12.12
N ALA A 121 -5.73 -17.16 13.38
CA ALA A 121 -4.85 -17.96 14.23
C ALA A 121 -4.65 -19.38 13.68
N ARG A 122 -5.70 -20.02 13.18
CA ARG A 122 -5.58 -21.34 12.51
C ARG A 122 -4.83 -21.25 11.18
N LEU A 123 -5.07 -20.21 10.38
CA LEU A 123 -4.33 -19.98 9.14
C LEU A 123 -2.84 -19.78 9.43
N HIS A 124 -2.47 -19.03 10.47
CA HIS A 124 -1.07 -18.87 10.87
C HIS A 124 -0.44 -20.20 11.26
N THR A 125 -1.13 -21.00 12.06
CA THR A 125 -0.67 -22.36 12.42
C THR A 125 -0.50 -23.23 11.18
N HIS A 126 -1.42 -23.15 10.21
CA HIS A 126 -1.31 -23.85 8.95
C HIS A 126 -0.07 -23.43 8.17
N LEU A 127 0.18 -22.12 8.02
CA LEU A 127 1.37 -21.58 7.34
C LEU A 127 2.68 -22.05 8.02
N VAL A 128 2.74 -22.03 9.35
CA VAL A 128 3.90 -22.55 10.11
C VAL A 128 4.16 -24.03 9.83
N ASN A 129 3.10 -24.81 9.64
CA ASN A 129 3.22 -26.26 9.42
C ASN A 129 3.49 -26.64 7.96
N THR A 130 3.18 -25.78 7.00
CA THR A 130 3.18 -26.13 5.56
C THR A 130 4.11 -25.29 4.70
N THR A 131 4.71 -24.22 5.26
CA THR A 131 5.61 -23.33 4.54
C THR A 131 6.91 -23.10 5.31
N ALA A 132 7.77 -22.22 4.82
CA ALA A 132 9.00 -21.82 5.49
C ALA A 132 8.81 -20.82 6.65
N VAL A 133 7.56 -20.47 7.02
CA VAL A 133 7.26 -19.60 8.15
C VAL A 133 7.49 -20.37 9.46
N ALA A 134 8.38 -19.86 10.32
CA ALA A 134 8.54 -20.40 11.68
C ALA A 134 7.57 -19.71 12.66
N ALA A 135 7.24 -20.34 13.78
CA ALA A 135 6.41 -19.74 14.82
C ALA A 135 7.02 -18.43 15.39
N SER A 136 8.35 -18.30 15.32
CA SER A 136 9.10 -17.09 15.72
C SER A 136 9.28 -16.06 14.60
N THR A 137 8.85 -16.35 13.36
CA THR A 137 8.97 -15.42 12.25
C THR A 137 8.25 -14.12 12.60
N PRO A 138 8.92 -12.95 12.54
CA PRO A 138 8.28 -11.66 12.80
C PRO A 138 7.05 -11.45 11.94
N VAL A 139 5.98 -10.92 12.53
CA VAL A 139 4.73 -10.66 11.81
C VAL A 139 4.47 -9.16 11.79
N VAL A 140 4.06 -8.63 10.63
CA VAL A 140 3.57 -7.26 10.46
C VAL A 140 2.19 -7.29 9.80
N GLY A 141 1.39 -6.26 10.04
CA GLY A 141 0.05 -6.15 9.45
C GLY A 141 -0.12 -4.89 8.62
N ILE A 142 -0.84 -4.98 7.53
CA ILE A 142 -1.25 -3.85 6.69
C ILE A 142 -2.76 -3.95 6.48
N GLY A 143 -3.49 -2.87 6.70
CA GLY A 143 -4.93 -2.86 6.48
C GLY A 143 -5.44 -1.54 5.92
N MET A 144 -6.49 -1.60 5.10
CA MET A 144 -7.15 -0.45 4.51
C MET A 144 -8.59 -0.32 5.01
N SER A 145 -9.05 0.89 5.39
CA SER A 145 -10.44 1.18 5.75
C SER A 145 -10.95 0.30 6.91
N ASN A 146 -11.94 -0.57 6.69
CA ASN A 146 -12.35 -1.57 7.68
C ASN A 146 -11.20 -2.52 8.03
N GLY A 147 -10.35 -2.91 7.06
CA GLY A 147 -9.13 -3.68 7.31
C GLY A 147 -8.10 -2.90 8.14
N ALA A 148 -8.05 -1.57 8.05
CA ALA A 148 -7.22 -0.75 8.94
C ALA A 148 -7.71 -0.78 10.38
N ARG A 149 -9.02 -0.73 10.60
CA ARG A 149 -9.60 -0.94 11.93
C ARG A 149 -9.29 -2.35 12.45
N PHE A 150 -9.40 -3.34 11.57
CA PHE A 150 -9.14 -4.72 11.94
C PHE A 150 -7.66 -4.97 12.24
N VAL A 151 -6.71 -4.40 11.48
CA VAL A 151 -5.28 -4.58 11.74
C VAL A 151 -4.86 -4.01 13.10
N THR A 152 -5.51 -2.94 13.56
CA THR A 152 -5.26 -2.39 14.91
C THR A 152 -5.76 -3.34 16.01
N LEU A 153 -6.95 -3.93 15.84
CA LEU A 153 -7.49 -4.96 16.73
C LEU A 153 -6.62 -6.22 16.71
N TRP A 154 -6.41 -6.78 15.52
CA TRP A 154 -5.63 -8.00 15.31
C TRP A 154 -4.21 -7.88 15.88
N GLY A 155 -3.52 -6.79 15.56
CA GLY A 155 -2.15 -6.57 16.03
C GLY A 155 -2.06 -6.51 17.55
N GLN A 156 -2.97 -5.82 18.22
CA GLN A 156 -3.02 -5.72 19.68
C GLN A 156 -3.38 -7.08 20.33
N VAL A 157 -4.39 -7.77 19.81
CA VAL A 157 -4.83 -9.05 20.34
C VAL A 157 -3.74 -10.12 20.18
N TRP A 158 -3.15 -10.20 18.99
CA TRP A 158 -2.10 -11.18 18.72
C TRP A 158 -0.83 -10.91 19.51
N LYS A 159 -0.41 -9.65 19.65
CA LYS A 159 0.73 -9.30 20.51
C LYS A 159 0.49 -9.75 21.94
N ASN A 160 -0.70 -9.48 22.49
CA ASN A 160 -1.08 -9.88 23.85
C ASN A 160 -1.16 -11.42 24.02
N ALA A 161 -1.49 -12.13 22.95
CA ALA A 161 -1.49 -13.59 22.91
C ALA A 161 -0.11 -14.23 22.68
N GLY A 162 0.95 -13.41 22.56
CA GLY A 162 2.34 -13.89 22.42
C GLY A 162 2.80 -14.14 20.98
N TYR A 163 1.99 -13.82 19.97
CA TYR A 163 2.45 -13.85 18.58
C TYR A 163 3.53 -12.78 18.34
N PRO A 164 4.51 -13.02 17.44
CA PRO A 164 5.63 -12.13 17.20
C PRO A 164 5.26 -10.90 16.35
N VAL A 165 4.15 -10.23 16.67
CA VAL A 165 3.71 -9.01 15.99
C VAL A 165 4.66 -7.87 16.30
N LYS A 166 5.26 -7.27 15.27
CA LYS A 166 6.31 -6.25 15.39
C LYS A 166 5.83 -4.84 15.07
N ALA A 167 5.02 -4.69 14.04
CA ALA A 167 4.48 -3.39 13.62
C ALA A 167 3.23 -3.56 12.76
N ILE A 168 2.45 -2.49 12.62
CA ILE A 168 1.28 -2.46 11.74
C ILE A 168 1.23 -1.15 10.93
N TRP A 169 0.52 -1.21 9.79
CA TRP A 169 0.14 -0.05 9.01
C TRP A 169 -1.38 0.00 8.85
N ALA A 170 -1.99 1.00 9.48
CA ALA A 170 -3.42 1.29 9.38
C ALA A 170 -3.65 2.42 8.37
N SER A 171 -4.10 2.08 7.16
CA SER A 171 -4.34 3.02 6.07
C SER A 171 -5.82 3.35 5.94
N MET A 172 -6.16 4.65 5.94
CA MET A 172 -7.53 5.15 5.76
C MET A 172 -8.54 4.59 6.78
N GLY A 173 -8.12 4.37 8.03
CA GLY A 173 -8.99 3.82 9.05
C GLY A 173 -8.56 4.18 10.47
N ARG A 174 -9.56 4.23 11.38
CA ARG A 174 -9.37 4.51 12.80
C ARG A 174 -9.00 3.25 13.57
N ILE A 175 -8.51 3.40 14.79
CA ILE A 175 -8.43 2.28 15.74
C ILE A 175 -9.81 1.67 15.95
N ALA A 176 -9.90 0.34 16.10
CA ALA A 176 -11.14 -0.35 16.42
C ALA A 176 -11.77 0.23 17.71
N GLY A 177 -13.12 0.30 17.74
CA GLY A 177 -13.85 1.04 18.77
C GLY A 177 -13.78 0.44 20.17
N PRO A 178 -14.39 1.14 21.17
CA PRO A 178 -14.46 0.70 22.56
C PRO A 178 -15.04 -0.73 22.70
N GLY A 179 -14.42 -1.53 23.54
CA GLY A 179 -14.79 -2.94 23.75
C GLY A 179 -14.01 -3.91 22.85
N ALA A 180 -13.50 -3.46 21.71
CA ALA A 180 -12.70 -4.31 20.82
C ALA A 180 -11.19 -4.10 21.01
N ALA A 181 -10.72 -2.84 21.17
CA ALA A 181 -9.34 -2.52 21.48
C ALA A 181 -9.26 -1.33 22.43
N PRO A 182 -8.22 -1.23 23.28
CA PRO A 182 -7.95 -0.04 24.08
C PRO A 182 -7.70 1.17 23.18
N GLY A 183 -7.97 2.37 23.68
CA GLY A 183 -7.83 3.62 22.93
C GLY A 183 -6.46 3.86 22.32
N ALA A 184 -5.38 3.58 23.06
CA ALA A 184 -4.00 3.65 22.57
C ALA A 184 -3.46 2.26 22.23
N LEU A 185 -2.72 2.14 21.15
CA LEU A 185 -2.07 0.88 20.75
C LEU A 185 -0.73 0.72 21.48
N THR A 186 -0.33 -0.53 21.70
CA THR A 186 1.02 -0.88 22.19
C THR A 186 1.91 -1.45 21.08
N VAL A 187 1.34 -1.72 19.90
CA VAL A 187 2.07 -2.17 18.73
C VAL A 187 2.59 -0.96 17.96
N PRO A 188 3.88 -0.89 17.59
CA PRO A 188 4.40 0.15 16.71
C PRO A 188 3.54 0.31 15.46
N THR A 189 3.07 1.54 15.18
CA THR A 189 2.01 1.76 14.19
C THR A 189 2.33 2.89 13.22
N VAL A 190 2.19 2.62 11.93
CA VAL A 190 2.05 3.66 10.91
C VAL A 190 0.56 3.92 10.68
N PHE A 191 0.16 5.17 10.75
CA PHE A 191 -1.13 5.64 10.27
C PHE A 191 -0.94 6.34 8.94
N SER A 192 -1.86 6.16 8.00
CA SER A 192 -1.94 6.98 6.78
C SER A 192 -3.37 7.33 6.45
N THR A 193 -3.54 8.52 5.89
CA THR A 193 -4.84 9.06 5.48
C THR A 193 -4.68 9.96 4.26
N ALA A 194 -5.77 10.33 3.61
CA ALA A 194 -5.79 11.26 2.50
C ALA A 194 -6.46 12.57 2.92
N VAL A 195 -5.95 13.70 2.42
CA VAL A 195 -6.43 15.03 2.83
C VAL A 195 -7.91 15.27 2.51
N ASN A 196 -8.41 14.63 1.47
CA ASN A 196 -9.78 14.75 0.98
C ASN A 196 -10.63 13.51 1.32
N ASP A 197 -10.23 12.66 2.27
CA ASP A 197 -11.01 11.49 2.66
C ASP A 197 -12.29 11.93 3.39
N PHE A 198 -13.42 11.83 2.69
CA PHE A 198 -14.76 12.13 3.24
C PHE A 198 -15.47 10.87 3.78
N THR A 199 -14.96 9.67 3.51
CA THR A 199 -15.48 8.40 4.04
C THR A 199 -14.99 8.17 5.47
N VAL A 200 -13.70 8.37 5.69
CA VAL A 200 -13.06 8.36 7.01
C VAL A 200 -12.24 9.64 7.16
N PRO A 201 -12.85 10.72 7.64
CA PRO A 201 -12.17 12.01 7.76
C PRO A 201 -10.84 11.91 8.52
N PRO A 202 -9.81 12.68 8.13
CA PRO A 202 -8.47 12.59 8.73
C PRO A 202 -8.45 12.86 10.25
N GLY A 203 -9.29 13.75 10.75
CA GLY A 203 -9.26 14.19 12.16
C GLY A 203 -9.21 13.05 13.16
N PRO A 204 -10.15 12.09 13.16
CA PRO A 204 -10.11 10.93 14.05
C PRO A 204 -8.86 10.05 13.92
N ILE A 205 -8.24 9.98 12.73
CA ILE A 205 -6.98 9.22 12.52
C ILE A 205 -5.82 9.96 13.18
N VAL A 206 -5.78 11.31 13.04
CA VAL A 206 -4.82 12.18 13.73
C VAL A 206 -4.95 12.03 15.25
N THR A 207 -6.17 12.03 15.80
CA THR A 207 -6.39 11.79 17.24
C THR A 207 -5.82 10.44 17.65
N ASN A 208 -6.11 9.36 16.93
CA ASN A 208 -5.57 8.04 17.24
C ASN A 208 -4.03 7.99 17.19
N PHE A 209 -3.40 8.70 16.24
CA PHE A 209 -1.95 8.86 16.19
C PHE A 209 -1.41 9.55 17.43
N VAL A 210 -2.00 10.70 17.82
CA VAL A 210 -1.57 11.49 19.00
C VAL A 210 -1.72 10.66 20.27
N ASP A 211 -2.90 10.07 20.52
CA ASP A 211 -3.16 9.25 21.72
C ASP A 211 -2.17 8.08 21.84
N THR A 212 -1.86 7.44 20.70
CA THR A 212 -0.93 6.30 20.67
C THR A 212 0.52 6.75 20.93
N GLN A 213 0.91 7.92 20.41
CA GLN A 213 2.22 8.52 20.62
C GLN A 213 2.40 8.96 22.07
N GLU A 214 1.40 9.63 22.66
CA GLU A 214 1.39 10.07 24.04
C GLU A 214 1.46 8.90 25.04
N ALA A 215 0.88 7.75 24.66
CA ALA A 215 1.03 6.50 25.40
C ALA A 215 2.42 5.85 25.27
N GLY A 216 3.38 6.48 24.57
CA GLY A 216 4.75 6.00 24.41
C GLY A 216 4.96 4.95 23.34
N THR A 217 3.95 4.65 22.52
CA THR A 217 4.11 3.71 21.41
C THR A 217 4.71 4.42 20.19
N PRO A 218 5.77 3.88 19.56
CA PRO A 218 6.33 4.45 18.34
C PRO A 218 5.28 4.50 17.22
N THR A 219 5.06 5.70 16.68
CA THR A 219 4.08 5.94 15.62
C THR A 219 4.61 6.89 14.57
N GLU A 220 4.11 6.74 13.35
CA GLU A 220 4.27 7.68 12.25
C GLU A 220 2.93 7.95 11.59
N LEU A 221 2.76 9.16 11.02
CA LEU A 221 1.53 9.58 10.34
C LEU A 221 1.88 10.18 8.98
N TYR A 222 1.20 9.72 7.94
CA TYR A 222 1.39 10.20 6.57
C TYR A 222 0.08 10.64 5.94
N PHE A 223 0.16 11.70 5.15
CA PHE A 223 -0.97 12.24 4.39
C PHE A 223 -0.70 12.13 2.90
N SER A 224 -1.61 11.50 2.18
CA SER A 224 -1.65 11.60 0.73
C SER A 224 -2.26 12.94 0.34
N GLN A 225 -1.59 13.63 -0.60
CA GLN A 225 -2.00 14.93 -1.09
C GLN A 225 -2.69 14.79 -2.45
N GLU A 226 -3.60 15.71 -2.72
CA GLU A 226 -4.19 15.87 -4.04
C GLU A 226 -3.10 16.20 -5.07
N ARG A 227 -3.25 15.66 -6.27
CA ARG A 227 -2.34 15.86 -7.40
C ARG A 227 -3.15 16.27 -8.63
N ASP A 228 -2.51 16.98 -9.54
CA ASP A 228 -3.10 17.21 -10.85
C ASP A 228 -3.41 15.89 -11.55
N LEU A 229 -4.52 15.87 -12.28
CA LEU A 229 -4.88 14.76 -13.14
C LEU A 229 -3.82 14.57 -14.23
N ARG A 230 -3.19 13.40 -14.29
CA ARG A 230 -2.10 13.08 -15.23
C ARG A 230 -2.30 11.67 -15.78
N PRO A 231 -1.86 11.40 -17.02
CA PRO A 231 -1.99 10.05 -17.61
C PRO A 231 -1.01 9.03 -17.00
N VAL A 232 0.14 9.47 -16.45
CA VAL A 232 1.19 8.57 -15.95
C VAL A 232 0.71 7.53 -14.93
N PRO A 233 -0.15 7.86 -13.93
CA PRO A 233 -0.67 6.87 -13.01
C PRO A 233 -1.41 5.71 -13.69
N TYR A 234 -2.15 5.97 -14.74
CA TYR A 234 -2.92 4.94 -15.47
C TYR A 234 -2.04 3.94 -16.22
N LEU A 235 -0.80 4.32 -16.60
CA LEU A 235 0.18 3.41 -17.23
C LEU A 235 0.65 2.27 -16.31
N ARG A 236 0.36 2.34 -15.01
CA ARG A 236 0.62 1.26 -14.04
C ARG A 236 -0.41 0.14 -14.11
N ILE A 237 -1.55 0.42 -14.72
CA ILE A 237 -2.64 -0.54 -14.88
C ILE A 237 -2.27 -1.50 -16.03
N PRO A 238 -2.21 -2.82 -15.79
CA PRO A 238 -1.88 -3.77 -16.84
C PRO A 238 -2.82 -3.65 -18.06
N GLY A 239 -2.24 -3.54 -19.25
CA GLY A 239 -2.97 -3.43 -20.51
C GLY A 239 -3.41 -2.02 -20.89
N ILE A 240 -3.09 -0.98 -20.12
CA ILE A 240 -3.29 0.43 -20.49
C ILE A 240 -2.01 0.96 -21.15
N ASP A 241 -2.10 1.39 -22.39
CA ASP A 241 -1.02 2.06 -23.09
C ASP A 241 -1.09 3.60 -22.96
N ARG A 242 -0.13 4.30 -23.56
CA ARG A 242 -0.06 5.77 -23.49
C ARG A 242 -1.28 6.44 -24.13
N SER A 243 -1.74 5.95 -25.26
CA SER A 243 -2.88 6.52 -25.96
C SER A 243 -4.16 6.36 -25.15
N GLU A 244 -4.35 5.19 -24.53
CA GLU A 244 -5.48 4.92 -23.65
C GLU A 244 -5.44 5.75 -22.38
N ALA A 245 -4.26 5.92 -21.77
CA ALA A 245 -4.09 6.79 -20.61
C ALA A 245 -4.42 8.25 -20.91
N ASP A 246 -4.03 8.77 -22.07
CA ASP A 246 -4.39 10.10 -22.52
C ASP A 246 -5.91 10.23 -22.76
N GLN A 247 -6.56 9.22 -23.37
CA GLN A 247 -8.02 9.19 -23.56
C GLN A 247 -8.79 9.10 -22.22
N ILE A 248 -8.25 8.39 -21.21
CA ILE A 248 -8.82 8.36 -19.85
C ILE A 248 -8.81 9.78 -19.26
N VAL A 249 -7.70 10.49 -19.35
CA VAL A 249 -7.58 11.87 -18.88
C VAL A 249 -8.56 12.78 -19.60
N ASP A 250 -8.65 12.69 -20.93
CA ASP A 250 -9.60 13.49 -21.73
C ASP A 250 -11.05 13.22 -21.31
N ALA A 251 -11.42 11.96 -21.08
CA ALA A 251 -12.76 11.58 -20.60
C ALA A 251 -13.07 12.17 -19.21
N LEU A 252 -12.09 12.18 -18.30
CA LEU A 252 -12.22 12.76 -16.96
C LEU A 252 -12.31 14.29 -17.03
N VAL A 253 -11.50 14.96 -17.86
CA VAL A 253 -11.60 16.40 -18.11
C VAL A 253 -12.98 16.78 -18.67
N ALA A 254 -13.53 15.97 -19.56
CA ALA A 254 -14.85 16.19 -20.15
C ALA A 254 -16.01 16.16 -19.11
N THR A 255 -15.79 15.59 -17.91
CA THR A 255 -16.77 15.67 -16.80
C THR A 255 -16.89 17.07 -16.21
N GLY A 256 -15.93 17.97 -16.50
CA GLY A 256 -15.87 19.33 -15.92
C GLY A 256 -15.32 19.37 -14.49
N VAL A 257 -14.78 18.26 -13.96
CA VAL A 257 -14.13 18.22 -12.65
C VAL A 257 -12.74 18.85 -12.71
N TRP A 258 -12.03 18.66 -13.82
CA TRP A 258 -10.69 19.18 -14.08
C TRP A 258 -10.67 20.08 -15.30
N ASN A 259 -9.75 21.05 -15.31
CA ASN A 259 -9.44 21.82 -16.50
C ASN A 259 -8.44 21.05 -17.41
N ALA A 260 -8.15 21.59 -18.58
CA ALA A 260 -7.21 20.99 -19.55
C ALA A 260 -5.77 20.88 -19.01
N ALA A 261 -5.39 21.62 -17.97
CA ALA A 261 -4.10 21.49 -17.29
C ALA A 261 -4.06 20.35 -16.28
N GLY A 262 -5.22 19.71 -16.01
CA GLY A 262 -5.39 18.65 -15.02
C GLY A 262 -5.62 19.17 -13.59
N GLU A 263 -5.80 20.48 -13.42
CA GLU A 263 -6.12 21.05 -12.10
C GLU A 263 -7.61 20.88 -11.81
N ARG A 264 -7.94 20.43 -10.59
CA ARG A 264 -9.33 20.27 -10.17
C ARG A 264 -9.98 21.65 -9.98
N ILE A 265 -11.10 21.88 -10.68
CA ILE A 265 -11.86 23.12 -10.61
C ILE A 265 -13.14 23.03 -9.81
N VAL A 266 -13.72 21.84 -9.63
CA VAL A 266 -14.84 21.60 -8.71
C VAL A 266 -14.31 21.55 -7.28
N ARG A 267 -14.61 22.55 -6.47
CA ARG A 267 -14.06 22.69 -5.10
C ARG A 267 -14.59 21.67 -4.12
N ASP A 268 -15.89 21.37 -4.20
CA ASP A 268 -16.52 20.34 -3.36
C ASP A 268 -16.03 18.96 -3.79
N ILE A 269 -15.31 18.28 -2.90
CA ILE A 269 -14.67 16.99 -3.21
C ILE A 269 -15.68 15.85 -3.39
N GLN A 270 -16.83 15.88 -2.70
CA GLN A 270 -17.86 14.87 -2.85
C GLN A 270 -18.56 15.05 -4.21
N GLN A 271 -18.84 16.29 -4.58
CA GLN A 271 -19.37 16.62 -5.90
C GLN A 271 -18.38 16.23 -7.00
N ALA A 272 -17.10 16.56 -6.85
CA ALA A 272 -16.06 16.19 -7.81
C ALA A 272 -15.98 14.66 -7.99
N ALA A 273 -15.96 13.90 -6.90
CA ALA A 273 -15.94 12.44 -6.94
C ALA A 273 -17.20 11.87 -7.62
N ALA A 274 -18.39 12.43 -7.31
CA ALA A 274 -19.64 12.01 -7.93
C ALA A 274 -19.70 12.32 -9.44
N GLN A 275 -19.12 13.44 -9.88
CA GLN A 275 -19.02 13.78 -11.30
C GLN A 275 -17.99 12.92 -12.03
N ALA A 276 -16.84 12.62 -11.43
CA ALA A 276 -15.80 11.82 -12.05
C ALA A 276 -16.28 10.43 -12.48
N VAL A 277 -17.22 9.81 -11.74
CA VAL A 277 -17.79 8.50 -12.13
C VAL A 277 -18.69 8.55 -13.35
N THR A 278 -19.05 9.73 -13.84
CA THR A 278 -19.85 9.92 -15.07
C THR A 278 -18.99 9.94 -16.34
N ALA A 279 -17.66 9.85 -16.21
CA ALA A 279 -16.74 9.85 -17.34
C ALA A 279 -17.06 8.73 -18.33
N GLN A 280 -17.04 9.06 -19.63
CA GLN A 280 -17.28 8.11 -20.69
C GLN A 280 -15.95 7.59 -21.23
N PHE A 281 -15.50 6.47 -20.70
CA PHE A 281 -14.24 5.86 -21.11
C PHE A 281 -14.37 5.08 -22.42
N PRO A 282 -13.27 4.95 -23.21
CA PRO A 282 -13.27 4.16 -24.42
C PRO A 282 -13.54 2.67 -24.12
N PRO A 283 -14.21 1.92 -25.05
CA PRO A 283 -14.50 0.51 -24.83
C PRO A 283 -13.27 -0.37 -24.60
N SER A 284 -12.10 0.01 -25.12
CA SER A 284 -10.84 -0.72 -24.96
C SER A 284 -10.42 -0.88 -23.49
N VAL A 285 -10.79 0.08 -22.62
CA VAL A 285 -10.44 0.03 -21.19
C VAL A 285 -11.57 -0.48 -20.29
N ALA A 286 -12.65 -1.02 -20.86
CA ALA A 286 -13.82 -1.44 -20.07
C ALA A 286 -13.50 -2.50 -19.01
N GLY A 287 -12.50 -3.36 -19.24
CA GLY A 287 -12.03 -4.35 -18.28
C GLY A 287 -11.25 -3.78 -17.09
N GLN A 288 -10.77 -2.54 -17.17
CA GLN A 288 -9.91 -1.87 -16.20
C GLN A 288 -10.62 -0.76 -15.40
N LEU A 289 -11.93 -0.58 -15.53
CA LEU A 289 -12.67 0.52 -14.91
C LEU A 289 -12.47 0.62 -13.40
N GLY A 290 -12.35 -0.52 -12.70
CA GLY A 290 -12.05 -0.53 -11.26
C GLY A 290 -10.69 0.07 -10.94
N ALA A 291 -9.64 -0.32 -11.67
CA ALA A 291 -8.29 0.20 -11.48
C ALA A 291 -8.18 1.68 -11.91
N ILE A 292 -8.89 2.09 -12.97
CA ILE A 292 -8.98 3.50 -13.40
C ILE A 292 -9.63 4.34 -12.30
N SER A 293 -10.71 3.85 -11.70
CA SER A 293 -11.38 4.51 -10.57
C SER A 293 -10.45 4.64 -9.36
N ASP A 294 -9.71 3.58 -9.02
CA ASP A 294 -8.75 3.58 -7.92
C ASP A 294 -7.65 4.64 -8.15
N GLU A 295 -7.03 4.68 -9.35
CA GLU A 295 -5.99 5.66 -9.70
C GLU A 295 -6.54 7.11 -9.73
N THR A 296 -7.78 7.31 -10.18
CA THR A 296 -8.45 8.62 -10.15
C THR A 296 -8.66 9.07 -8.70
N ALA A 297 -9.15 8.18 -7.83
CA ALA A 297 -9.34 8.42 -6.41
C ALA A 297 -8.02 8.81 -5.71
N LEU A 298 -6.90 8.18 -6.09
CA LEU A 298 -5.57 8.53 -5.58
C LEU A 298 -5.13 9.94 -5.99
N GLN A 299 -5.38 10.35 -7.24
CA GLN A 299 -5.04 11.70 -7.68
C GLN A 299 -5.88 12.75 -6.96
N MET A 300 -7.13 12.43 -6.59
CA MET A 300 -8.00 13.29 -5.78
C MET A 300 -7.68 13.25 -4.28
N ALA A 301 -6.79 12.38 -3.83
CA ALA A 301 -6.50 12.10 -2.42
C ALA A 301 -7.78 11.82 -1.59
N VAL A 302 -8.67 10.99 -2.11
CA VAL A 302 -9.86 10.50 -1.40
C VAL A 302 -9.61 9.11 -0.80
N HIS A 303 -10.66 8.43 -0.33
CA HIS A 303 -10.59 7.16 0.41
C HIS A 303 -10.08 5.99 -0.44
N GLN A 304 -8.75 5.88 -0.64
CA GLN A 304 -8.13 4.83 -1.44
C GLN A 304 -6.77 4.39 -0.88
N PHE A 305 -6.49 3.07 -0.88
CA PHE A 305 -5.17 2.54 -0.49
C PHE A 305 -4.10 2.99 -1.48
N THR A 306 -2.92 3.35 -0.97
CA THR A 306 -1.82 3.88 -1.80
C THR A 306 -0.47 3.29 -1.43
N ALA A 307 0.37 3.04 -2.44
CA ALA A 307 1.79 2.70 -2.29
C ALA A 307 2.70 3.93 -2.07
N GLU A 308 2.16 5.16 -2.12
CA GLU A 308 2.95 6.40 -2.02
C GLU A 308 3.91 6.41 -0.83
N HIS A 309 3.47 5.86 0.30
CA HIS A 309 4.24 5.88 1.55
C HIS A 309 5.05 4.60 1.79
N VAL A 310 5.02 3.62 0.88
CA VAL A 310 5.60 2.29 1.13
C VAL A 310 7.08 2.33 1.51
N GLY A 311 7.85 3.26 0.95
CA GLY A 311 9.28 3.41 1.32
C GLY A 311 9.49 3.79 2.77
N LYS A 312 8.63 4.67 3.30
CA LYS A 312 8.65 5.09 4.69
C LYS A 312 8.11 3.99 5.61
N VAL A 313 7.02 3.32 5.19
CA VAL A 313 6.44 2.18 5.93
C VAL A 313 7.44 1.04 6.03
N GLN A 314 8.14 0.69 4.94
CA GLN A 314 9.21 -0.30 4.96
C GLN A 314 10.31 0.09 5.95
N ALA A 315 10.81 1.33 5.90
CA ALA A 315 11.82 1.82 6.81
C ALA A 315 11.33 1.79 8.28
N PHE A 316 10.03 2.02 8.52
CA PHE A 316 9.42 1.84 9.83
C PHE A 316 9.46 0.37 10.25
N PHE A 317 9.00 -0.56 9.41
CA PHE A 317 9.01 -2.00 9.72
C PHE A 317 10.43 -2.52 9.96
N ASP A 318 11.42 -2.05 9.20
CA ASP A 318 12.84 -2.44 9.31
C ASP A 318 13.45 -2.11 10.67
N ARG A 319 12.86 -1.19 11.46
CA ARG A 319 13.29 -0.92 12.84
C ARG A 319 12.90 -2.02 13.83
N TYR A 320 11.89 -2.81 13.52
CA TYR A 320 11.30 -3.82 14.41
C TYR A 320 11.44 -5.25 13.90
N VAL A 321 11.69 -5.44 12.62
CA VAL A 321 11.91 -6.74 11.99
C VAL A 321 13.39 -6.85 11.65
N PRO A 322 14.17 -7.72 12.33
CA PRO A 322 15.60 -7.92 12.07
C PRO A 322 15.88 -8.31 10.60
N ARG A 323 17.07 -7.97 10.12
CA ARG A 323 17.55 -8.41 8.79
C ARG A 323 18.08 -9.82 8.86
#